data_fceae0174f760280efcb00f42328eabb
#
_entry.id   fceae0174f760280efcb00f42328eabb
#
_cell.length_a   1.000
_cell.length_b   1.000
_cell.length_c   1.000
_cell.angle_alpha   90.00
_cell.angle_beta   90.00
_cell.angle_gamma   90.00
#
_symmetry.space_group_name_H-M   'P 1'
#
loop_
_entity.id
_entity.type
_entity.pdbx_description
1 polymer ?
#
loop_
_entity_poly.entity_id
_entity_poly.type
_entity_poly.pdbx_seq_one_letter_code
_entity_poly.pdbx_strand_id
1 'polypeptide(L)'
;GKSKVTLVDKANVFSSMAFFRKVFDEVAATHTDIETERLYVDACALDLVRRPWEFDVLVTENMFGDILSDLAAGLVGGMGFAPSADIGDSRAVFQPAHGSAPDIVGKGIANPTAAILSGAMMLDWLGRKHQLSSCLDAARLIEEAVEQVLQGGPEAFSSTAGMTQRVMDAIG
;
A
#
# COMPACT_ATOMS: atom_id res chain seq x y z
N GLY A 1 -6.18 -15.45 1.72
CA GLY A 1 -6.45 -14.28 0.88
C GLY A 1 -7.20 -13.24 1.68
N LYS A 2 -7.32 -12.05 1.15
CA LYS A 2 -8.10 -10.97 1.79
C LYS A 2 -9.58 -11.33 1.74
N SER A 3 -10.26 -11.25 2.87
CA SER A 3 -11.65 -11.72 3.01
C SER A 3 -12.61 -10.66 3.52
N LYS A 4 -12.11 -9.50 3.96
CA LYS A 4 -12.90 -8.41 4.53
C LYS A 4 -12.69 -7.10 3.76
N VAL A 5 -13.78 -6.44 3.42
CA VAL A 5 -13.78 -5.10 2.82
C VAL A 5 -14.50 -4.12 3.75
N THR A 6 -13.80 -3.08 4.18
CA THR A 6 -14.35 -2.03 5.03
C THR A 6 -14.59 -0.76 4.22
N LEU A 7 -15.84 -0.35 4.10
CA LEU A 7 -16.21 0.95 3.56
C LEU A 7 -15.92 2.03 4.60
N VAL A 8 -15.20 3.06 4.21
CA VAL A 8 -14.92 4.23 5.04
C VAL A 8 -15.59 5.46 4.44
N ASP A 9 -16.47 6.06 5.21
CA ASP A 9 -17.26 7.22 4.77
C ASP A 9 -17.58 8.21 5.92
N LYS A 10 -18.40 9.19 5.64
CA LYS A 10 -19.02 10.12 6.62
C LYS A 10 -20.50 10.29 6.30
N ALA A 11 -21.21 9.19 6.09
CA ALA A 11 -22.61 9.14 5.67
C ALA A 11 -23.59 9.81 6.67
N ASN A 12 -23.18 9.95 7.92
CA ASN A 12 -23.96 10.67 8.93
C ASN A 12 -23.93 12.20 8.77
N VAL A 13 -23.04 12.73 7.92
CA VAL A 13 -22.87 14.17 7.70
C VAL A 13 -23.15 14.53 6.24
N PHE A 14 -22.68 13.74 5.29
CA PHE A 14 -22.74 14.05 3.86
C PHE A 14 -23.70 13.12 3.12
N SER A 15 -24.69 13.71 2.44
CA SER A 15 -25.66 12.95 1.60
C SER A 15 -24.98 12.21 0.44
N SER A 16 -23.92 12.77 -0.12
CA SER A 16 -23.09 12.10 -1.14
C SER A 16 -22.44 10.82 -0.60
N MET A 17 -21.97 10.84 0.65
CA MET A 17 -21.43 9.65 1.30
C MET A 17 -22.50 8.62 1.66
N ALA A 18 -23.71 9.07 2.01
CA ALA A 18 -24.83 8.16 2.19
C ALA A 18 -25.21 7.47 0.87
N PHE A 19 -25.13 8.18 -0.25
CA PHE A 19 -25.30 7.59 -1.58
C PHE A 19 -24.18 6.60 -1.92
N PHE A 20 -22.92 6.96 -1.66
CA PHE A 20 -21.76 6.08 -1.84
C PHE A 20 -21.93 4.77 -1.05
N ARG A 21 -22.33 4.87 0.24
CA ARG A 21 -22.65 3.71 1.07
C ARG A 21 -23.74 2.82 0.47
N LYS A 22 -24.81 3.43 -0.04
CA LYS A 22 -25.90 2.68 -0.70
C LYS A 22 -25.37 1.89 -1.89
N VAL A 23 -24.56 2.51 -2.76
CA VAL A 23 -23.96 1.82 -3.92
C VAL A 23 -23.01 0.70 -3.47
N PHE A 24 -22.21 0.96 -2.45
CA PHE A 24 -21.35 -0.08 -1.85
C PHE A 24 -22.18 -1.28 -1.38
N ASP A 25 -23.28 -1.04 -0.66
CA ASP A 25 -24.15 -2.10 -0.15
C ASP A 25 -24.81 -2.92 -1.27
N GLU A 26 -25.21 -2.26 -2.36
CA GLU A 26 -25.75 -2.92 -3.54
C GLU A 26 -24.72 -3.85 -4.21
N VAL A 27 -23.47 -3.39 -4.35
CA VAL A 27 -22.38 -4.21 -4.90
C VAL A 27 -21.99 -5.33 -3.93
N ALA A 28 -21.85 -5.03 -2.64
CA ALA A 28 -21.49 -6.01 -1.62
C ALA A 28 -22.47 -7.19 -1.54
N ALA A 29 -23.75 -6.93 -1.77
CA ALA A 29 -24.77 -7.98 -1.79
C ALA A 29 -24.57 -9.03 -2.91
N THR A 30 -23.78 -8.72 -3.94
CA THR A 30 -23.42 -9.67 -5.02
C THR A 30 -22.17 -10.50 -4.72
N HIS A 31 -21.46 -10.20 -3.63
CA HIS A 31 -20.21 -10.86 -3.19
C HIS A 31 -20.37 -11.47 -1.80
N THR A 32 -21.17 -12.53 -1.70
CA THR A 32 -21.56 -13.14 -0.40
C THR A 32 -20.43 -13.90 0.31
N ASP A 33 -19.33 -14.12 -0.36
CA ASP A 33 -18.11 -14.75 0.14
C ASP A 33 -17.13 -13.75 0.80
N ILE A 34 -17.45 -12.45 0.73
CA ILE A 34 -16.64 -11.38 1.30
C ILE A 34 -17.36 -10.75 2.50
N GLU A 35 -16.67 -10.70 3.64
CA GLU A 35 -17.15 -9.94 4.79
C GLU A 35 -17.10 -8.45 4.50
N THR A 36 -18.15 -7.70 4.88
CA THR A 36 -18.19 -6.25 4.68
C THR A 36 -18.48 -5.51 5.98
N GLU A 37 -17.78 -4.40 6.19
CA GLU A 37 -17.93 -3.51 7.33
C GLU A 37 -18.10 -2.06 6.86
N ARG A 38 -18.69 -1.21 7.70
CA ARG A 38 -18.86 0.24 7.45
C ARG A 38 -18.36 1.00 8.65
N LEU A 39 -17.38 1.88 8.43
CA LEU A 39 -16.84 2.76 9.46
C LEU A 39 -16.94 4.21 9.02
N TYR A 40 -17.11 5.10 9.99
CA TYR A 40 -16.86 6.52 9.76
C TYR A 40 -15.36 6.80 9.73
N VAL A 41 -14.95 7.76 8.92
CA VAL A 41 -13.53 8.07 8.68
C VAL A 41 -12.75 8.38 9.95
N ASP A 42 -13.35 9.07 10.90
CA ASP A 42 -12.74 9.38 12.19
C ASP A 42 -12.53 8.13 13.07
N ALA A 43 -13.48 7.21 13.09
CA ALA A 43 -13.32 5.91 13.75
C ALA A 43 -12.26 5.05 13.04
N CYS A 44 -12.26 5.03 11.71
CA CYS A 44 -11.26 4.30 10.93
C CYS A 44 -9.84 4.82 11.20
N ALA A 45 -9.64 6.14 11.24
CA ALA A 45 -8.34 6.74 11.54
C ALA A 45 -7.83 6.32 12.93
N LEU A 46 -8.71 6.31 13.94
CA LEU A 46 -8.36 5.83 15.28
C LEU A 46 -8.00 4.33 15.28
N ASP A 47 -8.79 3.53 14.57
CA ASP A 47 -8.60 2.08 14.54
C ASP A 47 -7.36 1.68 13.73
N LEU A 48 -7.00 2.40 12.68
CA LEU A 48 -5.73 2.23 11.98
C LEU A 48 -4.52 2.37 12.92
N VAL A 49 -4.57 3.30 13.87
CA VAL A 49 -3.50 3.48 14.86
C VAL A 49 -3.51 2.37 15.93
N ARG A 50 -4.70 1.94 16.36
CA ARG A 50 -4.86 1.02 17.51
C ARG A 50 -4.80 -0.45 17.13
N ARG A 51 -5.32 -0.80 15.96
CA ARG A 51 -5.51 -2.18 15.50
C ARG A 51 -5.47 -2.31 13.97
N PRO A 52 -4.36 -1.86 13.32
CA PRO A 52 -4.24 -1.89 11.86
C PRO A 52 -4.40 -3.28 11.25
N TRP A 53 -4.09 -4.31 12.02
CA TRP A 53 -4.20 -5.72 11.60
C TRP A 53 -5.64 -6.23 11.41
N GLU A 54 -6.66 -5.48 11.83
CA GLU A 54 -8.06 -5.85 11.61
C GLU A 54 -8.57 -5.45 10.21
N PHE A 55 -7.77 -4.72 9.44
CA PHE A 55 -8.12 -4.27 8.10
C PHE A 55 -7.45 -5.12 7.03
N ASP A 56 -8.24 -5.59 6.06
CA ASP A 56 -7.73 -6.22 4.85
C ASP A 56 -7.73 -5.26 3.67
N VAL A 57 -8.92 -4.74 3.32
CA VAL A 57 -9.12 -3.80 2.23
C VAL A 57 -10.02 -2.66 2.71
N LEU A 58 -9.58 -1.42 2.49
CA LEU A 58 -10.38 -0.22 2.73
C LEU A 58 -10.87 0.34 1.40
N VAL A 59 -12.16 0.67 1.34
CA VAL A 59 -12.78 1.37 0.22
C VAL A 59 -13.30 2.71 0.70
N THR A 60 -12.88 3.79 0.06
CA THR A 60 -13.29 5.14 0.43
C THR A 60 -13.23 6.06 -0.80
N GLU A 61 -13.70 7.31 -0.65
CA GLU A 61 -13.52 8.32 -1.68
C GLU A 61 -12.10 8.92 -1.63
N ASN A 62 -11.74 9.67 -2.66
CA ASN A 62 -10.39 10.15 -2.91
C ASN A 62 -9.77 10.91 -1.71
N MET A 63 -10.46 11.92 -1.16
CA MET A 63 -9.89 12.77 -0.11
C MET A 63 -9.63 11.98 1.19
N PHE A 64 -10.55 11.12 1.60
CA PHE A 64 -10.33 10.27 2.78
C PHE A 64 -9.28 9.20 2.50
N GLY A 65 -9.22 8.70 1.26
CA GLY A 65 -8.19 7.76 0.83
C GLY A 65 -6.79 8.35 0.96
N ASP A 66 -6.58 9.57 0.48
CA ASP A 66 -5.30 10.27 0.59
C ASP A 66 -4.88 10.47 2.06
N ILE A 67 -5.82 10.90 2.92
CA ILE A 67 -5.54 11.10 4.35
C ILE A 67 -5.20 9.78 5.06
N LEU A 68 -5.99 8.74 4.81
CA LEU A 68 -5.83 7.46 5.50
C LEU A 68 -4.62 6.67 4.97
N SER A 69 -4.29 6.78 3.69
CA SER A 69 -3.10 6.14 3.14
C SER A 69 -1.80 6.77 3.68
N ASP A 70 -1.76 8.09 3.86
CA ASP A 70 -0.64 8.77 4.48
C ASP A 70 -0.49 8.40 5.96
N LEU A 71 -1.62 8.30 6.68
CA LEU A 71 -1.62 7.80 8.05
C LEU A 71 -1.08 6.36 8.12
N ALA A 72 -1.55 5.48 7.24
CA ALA A 72 -1.10 4.09 7.16
C ALA A 72 0.39 4.00 6.80
N ALA A 73 0.87 4.83 5.85
CA ALA A 73 2.29 4.93 5.53
C ALA A 73 3.13 5.35 6.75
N GLY A 74 2.61 6.26 7.58
CA GLY A 74 3.25 6.63 8.85
C GLY A 74 3.42 5.45 9.81
N LEU A 75 2.45 4.54 9.86
CA LEU A 75 2.49 3.36 10.73
C LEU A 75 3.54 2.32 10.31
N VAL A 76 3.84 2.22 9.02
CA VAL A 76 4.87 1.29 8.51
C VAL A 76 6.28 1.90 8.44
N GLY A 77 6.47 3.09 8.99
CA GLY A 77 7.79 3.73 9.06
C GLY A 77 7.95 4.96 8.16
N GLY A 78 6.90 5.40 7.51
CA GLY A 78 6.85 6.59 6.66
C GLY A 78 6.71 6.29 5.17
N MET A 79 6.46 7.33 4.39
CA MET A 79 6.20 7.24 2.95
C MET A 79 7.33 6.60 2.15
N GLY A 80 8.58 6.65 2.64
CA GLY A 80 9.73 5.99 2.00
C GLY A 80 9.65 4.46 2.00
N PHE A 81 8.70 3.86 2.74
CA PHE A 81 8.46 2.42 2.79
C PHE A 81 7.18 2.00 2.06
N ALA A 82 6.32 2.94 1.68
CA ALA A 82 5.00 2.67 1.13
C ALA A 82 5.03 2.61 -0.41
N PRO A 83 4.92 1.42 -1.02
CA PRO A 83 4.69 1.29 -2.45
C PRO A 83 3.25 1.66 -2.79
N SER A 84 3.00 2.03 -4.04
CA SER A 84 1.67 2.31 -4.55
C SER A 84 1.49 1.76 -5.96
N ALA A 85 0.24 1.49 -6.33
CA ALA A 85 -0.13 1.05 -7.66
C ALA A 85 -1.53 1.51 -8.03
N ASP A 86 -1.66 2.05 -9.23
CA ASP A 86 -2.93 2.34 -9.90
C ASP A 86 -3.20 1.23 -10.92
N ILE A 87 -4.14 0.34 -10.63
CA ILE A 87 -4.38 -0.87 -11.42
C ILE A 87 -5.74 -0.79 -12.09
N GLY A 88 -5.73 -0.79 -13.43
CA GLY A 88 -6.92 -0.91 -14.24
C GLY A 88 -7.01 -2.28 -14.95
N ASP A 89 -8.05 -2.50 -15.73
CA ASP A 89 -8.32 -3.79 -16.39
C ASP A 89 -7.19 -4.23 -17.33
N SER A 90 -6.59 -3.28 -18.04
CA SER A 90 -5.58 -3.58 -19.08
C SER A 90 -4.20 -3.03 -18.79
N ARG A 91 -4.07 -2.02 -17.96
CA ARG A 91 -2.83 -1.30 -17.69
C ARG A 91 -2.70 -1.02 -16.20
N ALA A 92 -1.47 -0.84 -15.74
CA ALA A 92 -1.18 -0.42 -14.37
C ALA A 92 0.00 0.55 -14.34
N VAL A 93 0.06 1.40 -13.32
CA VAL A 93 1.18 2.28 -12.99
C VAL A 93 1.64 1.92 -11.60
N PHE A 94 2.93 1.79 -11.40
CA PHE A 94 3.55 1.47 -10.12
C PHE A 94 4.52 2.57 -9.74
N GLN A 95 4.40 3.12 -8.55
CA GLN A 95 5.21 4.23 -8.06
C GLN A 95 5.26 4.21 -6.53
N PRO A 96 6.25 4.86 -5.89
CA PRO A 96 6.17 5.14 -4.47
C PRO A 96 4.95 6.02 -4.14
N ALA A 97 4.39 5.88 -2.94
CA ALA A 97 3.33 6.78 -2.46
C ALA A 97 3.82 8.22 -2.27
N HIS A 98 5.12 8.41 -1.99
CA HIS A 98 5.71 9.74 -1.76
C HIS A 98 5.89 10.55 -3.05
N GLY A 99 5.86 11.88 -2.91
CA GLY A 99 6.19 12.84 -3.96
C GLY A 99 7.70 13.03 -4.18
N SER A 100 8.07 14.14 -4.82
CA SER A 100 9.45 14.45 -5.25
C SER A 100 10.41 14.88 -4.13
N ALA A 101 9.91 15.24 -2.94
CA ALA A 101 10.69 15.67 -1.78
C ALA A 101 11.85 16.64 -2.12
N PRO A 102 11.56 17.85 -2.65
CA PRO A 102 12.58 18.74 -3.18
C PRO A 102 13.64 19.14 -2.14
N ASP A 103 13.29 19.11 -0.86
CA ASP A 103 14.19 19.49 0.24
C ASP A 103 15.37 18.54 0.43
N ILE A 104 15.28 17.32 -0.09
CA ILE A 104 16.32 16.29 0.05
C ILE A 104 16.98 15.89 -1.27
N VAL A 105 16.64 16.56 -2.36
CA VAL A 105 17.25 16.32 -3.68
C VAL A 105 18.78 16.46 -3.60
N GLY A 106 19.49 15.47 -4.13
CA GLY A 106 20.96 15.43 -4.16
C GLY A 106 21.65 15.10 -2.84
N LYS A 107 20.91 14.95 -1.73
CA LYS A 107 21.50 14.64 -0.41
C LYS A 107 21.79 13.13 -0.19
N GLY A 108 21.30 12.26 -1.05
CA GLY A 108 21.51 10.80 -0.94
C GLY A 108 20.86 10.15 0.28
N ILE A 109 19.84 10.80 0.86
CA ILE A 109 19.15 10.35 2.10
C ILE A 109 17.70 9.89 1.86
N ALA A 110 17.21 9.88 0.64
CA ALA A 110 15.89 9.33 0.32
C ALA A 110 15.89 7.80 0.50
N ASN A 111 14.88 7.29 1.19
CA ASN A 111 14.75 5.83 1.35
C ASN A 111 14.23 5.21 0.04
N PRO A 112 14.94 4.26 -0.58
CA PRO A 112 14.56 3.68 -1.86
C PRO A 112 13.56 2.52 -1.73
N THR A 113 13.22 2.09 -0.52
CA THR A 113 12.40 0.89 -0.26
C THR A 113 11.06 0.95 -0.97
N ALA A 114 10.35 2.07 -0.90
CA ALA A 114 9.06 2.23 -1.58
C ALA A 114 9.17 2.02 -3.10
N ALA A 115 10.23 2.53 -3.74
CA ALA A 115 10.46 2.35 -5.18
C ALA A 115 10.82 0.90 -5.53
N ILE A 116 11.64 0.24 -4.70
CA ILE A 116 12.01 -1.18 -4.86
C ILE A 116 10.76 -2.06 -4.74
N LEU A 117 9.94 -1.84 -3.72
CA LEU A 117 8.68 -2.59 -3.51
C LEU A 117 7.64 -2.31 -4.61
N SER A 118 7.58 -1.08 -5.13
CA SER A 118 6.73 -0.78 -6.29
C SER A 118 7.16 -1.58 -7.53
N GLY A 119 8.48 -1.79 -7.70
CA GLY A 119 9.01 -2.68 -8.72
C GLY A 119 8.62 -4.15 -8.51
N ALA A 120 8.65 -4.63 -7.27
CA ALA A 120 8.17 -5.98 -6.92
C ALA A 120 6.66 -6.14 -7.23
N MET A 121 5.83 -5.18 -6.82
CA MET A 121 4.40 -5.15 -7.16
C MET A 121 4.16 -5.20 -8.68
N MET A 122 4.95 -4.47 -9.46
CA MET A 122 4.87 -4.49 -10.92
C MET A 122 5.16 -5.89 -11.47
N LEU A 123 6.21 -6.55 -10.98
CA LEU A 123 6.57 -7.91 -11.39
C LEU A 123 5.49 -8.92 -11.00
N ASP A 124 4.93 -8.84 -9.79
CA ASP A 124 3.82 -9.70 -9.37
C ASP A 124 2.60 -9.53 -10.29
N TRP A 125 2.21 -8.28 -10.57
CA TRP A 125 1.09 -8.00 -11.48
C TRP A 125 1.34 -8.53 -12.89
N LEU A 126 2.53 -8.32 -13.46
CA LEU A 126 2.91 -8.87 -14.77
C LEU A 126 2.90 -10.40 -14.78
N GLY A 127 3.44 -11.00 -13.72
CA GLY A 127 3.47 -12.44 -13.53
C GLY A 127 2.08 -13.06 -13.52
N ARG A 128 1.16 -12.48 -12.77
CA ARG A 128 -0.24 -12.95 -12.74
C ARG A 128 -0.98 -12.71 -14.05
N LYS A 129 -0.85 -11.51 -14.61
CA LYS A 129 -1.54 -11.13 -15.84
C LYS A 129 -1.12 -11.94 -17.06
N HIS A 130 0.16 -12.23 -17.19
CA HIS A 130 0.74 -12.91 -18.35
C HIS A 130 1.17 -14.35 -18.07
N GLN A 131 0.87 -14.88 -16.86
CA GLN A 131 1.24 -16.25 -16.44
C GLN A 131 2.74 -16.51 -16.51
N LEU A 132 3.55 -15.52 -16.09
CA LEU A 132 5.02 -15.58 -16.10
C LEU A 132 5.54 -15.90 -14.70
N SER A 133 5.83 -17.17 -14.42
CA SER A 133 6.33 -17.61 -13.10
C SER A 133 7.64 -16.91 -12.72
N SER A 134 8.54 -16.65 -13.67
CA SER A 134 9.79 -15.92 -13.40
C SER A 134 9.58 -14.52 -12.85
N CYS A 135 8.50 -13.82 -13.24
CA CYS A 135 8.17 -12.52 -12.67
C CYS A 135 7.65 -12.65 -11.23
N LEU A 136 6.84 -13.70 -10.94
CA LEU A 136 6.36 -13.97 -9.59
C LEU A 136 7.52 -14.34 -8.65
N ASP A 137 8.46 -15.16 -9.12
CA ASP A 137 9.65 -15.54 -8.36
C ASP A 137 10.55 -14.34 -8.09
N ALA A 138 10.75 -13.45 -9.07
CA ALA A 138 11.53 -12.23 -8.92
C ALA A 138 10.85 -11.25 -7.95
N ALA A 139 9.53 -11.09 -8.00
CA ALA A 139 8.78 -10.25 -7.07
C ALA A 139 8.99 -10.72 -5.63
N ARG A 140 8.78 -12.02 -5.37
CA ARG A 140 8.99 -12.63 -4.06
C ARG A 140 10.42 -12.46 -3.56
N LEU A 141 11.41 -12.69 -4.41
CA LEU A 141 12.81 -12.55 -4.05
C LEU A 141 13.16 -11.13 -3.61
N ILE A 142 12.62 -10.11 -4.29
CA ILE A 142 12.81 -8.71 -3.92
C ILE A 142 12.14 -8.40 -2.57
N GLU A 143 10.91 -8.88 -2.35
CA GLU A 143 10.19 -8.68 -1.09
C GLU A 143 10.94 -9.32 0.09
N GLU A 144 11.38 -10.57 -0.06
CA GLU A 144 12.16 -11.29 0.95
C GLU A 144 13.49 -10.57 1.26
N ALA A 145 14.20 -10.08 0.23
CA ALA A 145 15.43 -9.32 0.40
C ALA A 145 15.22 -8.01 1.15
N VAL A 146 14.15 -7.26 0.84
CA VAL A 146 13.79 -6.05 1.56
C VAL A 146 13.44 -6.37 3.02
N GLU A 147 12.64 -7.40 3.27
CA GLU A 147 12.30 -7.83 4.62
C GLU A 147 13.54 -8.20 5.42
N GLN A 148 14.45 -8.98 4.86
CA GLN A 148 15.71 -9.36 5.50
C GLN A 148 16.55 -8.13 5.89
N VAL A 149 16.67 -7.16 4.99
CA VAL A 149 17.44 -5.93 5.28
C VAL A 149 16.77 -5.11 6.39
N LEU A 150 15.43 -5.00 6.38
CA LEU A 150 14.69 -4.24 7.39
C LEU A 150 14.74 -4.87 8.78
N GLN A 151 14.91 -6.19 8.89
CA GLN A 151 15.13 -6.87 10.18
C GLN A 151 16.39 -6.42 10.89
N GLY A 152 17.35 -5.80 10.18
CA GLY A 152 18.54 -5.13 10.76
C GLY A 152 18.23 -3.85 11.57
N GLY A 153 16.97 -3.43 11.63
CA GLY A 153 16.53 -2.26 12.38
C GLY A 153 16.92 -0.91 11.74
N PRO A 154 16.86 0.19 12.51
CA PRO A 154 17.12 1.55 11.99
C PRO A 154 18.50 1.74 11.35
N GLU A 155 19.49 0.96 11.79
CA GLU A 155 20.86 1.00 11.23
C GLU A 155 20.96 0.39 9.82
N ALA A 156 19.91 -0.31 9.37
CA ALA A 156 19.85 -0.83 8.01
C ALA A 156 19.85 0.29 6.96
N PHE A 157 19.33 1.46 7.32
CA PHE A 157 19.30 2.62 6.44
C PHE A 157 20.44 3.60 6.74
N SER A 158 21.47 3.60 5.90
CA SER A 158 22.61 4.53 6.00
C SER A 158 22.56 5.65 4.95
N SER A 159 22.06 5.34 3.76
CA SER A 159 21.88 6.26 2.62
C SER A 159 21.04 5.57 1.54
N THR A 160 20.56 6.32 0.55
CA THR A 160 19.85 5.77 -0.62
C THR A 160 20.68 4.67 -1.29
N ALA A 161 21.94 4.94 -1.61
CA ALA A 161 22.83 3.96 -2.25
C ALA A 161 23.14 2.77 -1.33
N GLY A 162 23.39 3.01 -0.03
CA GLY A 162 23.68 1.96 0.94
C GLY A 162 22.52 0.99 1.14
N MET A 163 21.29 1.50 1.23
CA MET A 163 20.10 0.66 1.31
C MET A 163 19.90 -0.16 0.04
N THR A 164 20.03 0.47 -1.14
CA THR A 164 19.93 -0.23 -2.43
C THR A 164 20.95 -1.36 -2.53
N GLN A 165 22.21 -1.10 -2.15
CA GLN A 165 23.27 -2.13 -2.21
C GLN A 165 22.96 -3.30 -1.28
N ARG A 166 22.50 -3.05 -0.05
CA ARG A 166 22.11 -4.13 0.89
C ARG A 166 20.99 -5.02 0.34
N VAL A 167 19.99 -4.43 -0.32
CA VAL A 167 18.93 -5.22 -0.95
C VAL A 167 19.50 -6.03 -2.11
N MET A 168 20.38 -5.47 -2.94
CA MET A 168 21.06 -6.21 -4.01
C MET A 168 21.89 -7.37 -3.48
N ASP A 169 22.66 -7.15 -2.40
CA ASP A 169 23.48 -8.19 -1.76
C ASP A 169 22.62 -9.31 -1.15
N ALA A 170 21.40 -8.98 -0.69
CA ALA A 170 20.45 -9.95 -0.14
C ALA A 170 19.75 -10.79 -1.24
N ILE A 171 19.69 -10.28 -2.46
CA ILE A 171 19.17 -11.02 -3.62
C ILE A 171 20.19 -12.06 -4.13
N GLY A 172 21.48 -11.79 -4.00
CA GLY A 172 22.59 -12.67 -4.44
C GLY A 172 23.20 -12.21 -5.76
#